data_72cd627656e103e18307d6b629184976
#
_entry.id   72cd627656e103e18307d6b629184976
#
_cell.length_a   1.000
_cell.length_b   1.000
_cell.length_c   1.000
_cell.angle_alpha   90.00
_cell.angle_beta   90.00
_cell.angle_gamma   90.00
#
_symmetry.space_group_name_H-M   'P 1'
#
loop_
_entity.id
_entity.type
_entity.pdbx_description
1 polymer ?
#
loop_
_entity_poly.entity_id
_entity_poly.type
_entity_poly.pdbx_seq_one_letter_code
_entity_poly.pdbx_strand_id
1 'polypeptide(L)'
;MAIATKKLLADGLKELLEKKTLDKITVKELVATCGVNRQTFYYNFQDIYELLEWIFVEEGKRVRKETAEKKNWQDRLHAVIDELNKEDNRRLILNAFYSVNPMQIDRFMQSYFRPAVEEILTEYIQDVDISEENREFMIRMYDLFWVDLLMRWIQTGMEISEMTGDIEKIMYVMTGSSQYIAQSLKAFEN
;
A
#
# COMPACT_ATOMS: atom_id res chain seq x y z
N MET A 1 13.56 -12.30 19.07
CA MET A 1 12.55 -13.37 19.02
C MET A 1 11.24 -12.90 18.38
N ALA A 2 10.62 -11.80 18.79
CA ALA A 2 9.31 -11.35 18.23
C ALA A 2 9.29 -11.14 16.69
N ILE A 3 10.31 -10.51 16.12
CA ILE A 3 10.39 -10.27 14.66
C ILE A 3 10.49 -11.58 13.87
N ALA A 4 11.25 -12.56 14.35
CA ALA A 4 11.38 -13.85 13.66
C ALA A 4 10.06 -14.62 13.64
N THR A 5 9.29 -14.57 14.75
CA THR A 5 7.96 -15.19 14.83
C THR A 5 6.95 -14.50 13.91
N LYS A 6 6.96 -13.17 13.85
CA LYS A 6 6.11 -12.41 12.91
C LYS A 6 6.40 -12.80 11.46
N LYS A 7 7.68 -12.89 11.08
CA LYS A 7 8.08 -13.35 9.73
C LYS A 7 7.62 -14.76 9.44
N LEU A 8 7.79 -15.71 10.38
CA LEU A 8 7.33 -17.08 10.21
C LEU A 8 5.81 -17.16 9.97
N LEU A 9 5.03 -16.40 10.73
CA LEU A 9 3.58 -16.33 10.55
C LEU A 9 3.21 -15.66 9.20
N ALA A 10 3.97 -14.66 8.79
CA ALA A 10 3.77 -13.99 7.50
C ALA A 10 4.05 -14.92 6.32
N ASP A 11 5.15 -15.66 6.37
CA ASP A 11 5.51 -16.62 5.32
C ASP A 11 4.46 -17.73 5.22
N GLY A 12 3.96 -18.23 6.36
CA GLY A 12 2.88 -19.21 6.37
C GLY A 12 1.56 -18.66 5.83
N LEU A 13 1.22 -17.39 6.09
CA LEU A 13 0.03 -16.77 5.51
C LEU A 13 0.18 -16.57 4.00
N LYS A 14 1.33 -16.14 3.52
CA LYS A 14 1.62 -16.03 2.08
C LYS A 14 1.46 -17.37 1.37
N GLU A 15 2.03 -18.46 1.92
CA GLU A 15 1.87 -19.81 1.37
C GLU A 15 0.40 -20.24 1.26
N LEU A 16 -0.42 -19.91 2.25
CA LEU A 16 -1.85 -20.22 2.23
C LEU A 16 -2.61 -19.35 1.20
N LEU A 17 -2.25 -18.08 1.07
CA LEU A 17 -2.84 -17.16 0.09
C LEU A 17 -2.50 -17.52 -1.36
N GLU A 18 -1.44 -18.25 -1.62
CA GLU A 18 -1.19 -18.80 -2.96
C GLU A 18 -2.26 -19.82 -3.39
N LYS A 19 -2.92 -20.47 -2.42
CA LYS A 19 -3.82 -21.59 -2.64
C LYS A 19 -5.30 -21.24 -2.49
N LYS A 20 -5.62 -20.20 -1.73
CA LYS A 20 -7.01 -19.83 -1.41
C LYS A 20 -7.14 -18.40 -0.91
N THR A 21 -8.36 -17.88 -0.94
CA THR A 21 -8.72 -16.55 -0.47
C THR A 21 -8.65 -16.44 1.07
N LEU A 22 -8.40 -15.21 1.57
CA LEU A 22 -8.17 -14.93 2.99
C LEU A 22 -9.31 -15.39 3.90
N ASP A 23 -10.58 -15.23 3.47
CA ASP A 23 -11.79 -15.65 4.20
C ASP A 23 -11.85 -17.14 4.49
N LYS A 24 -11.13 -17.95 3.71
CA LYS A 24 -11.02 -19.41 3.88
C LYS A 24 -9.84 -19.83 4.75
N ILE A 25 -9.02 -18.89 5.19
CA ILE A 25 -7.85 -19.17 6.02
C ILE A 25 -8.23 -18.96 7.49
N THR A 26 -7.95 -19.94 8.33
CA THR A 26 -8.20 -19.89 9.76
C THR A 26 -6.89 -19.78 10.55
N VAL A 27 -6.92 -19.14 11.73
CA VAL A 27 -5.76 -19.12 12.65
C VAL A 27 -5.31 -20.54 12.99
N LYS A 28 -6.23 -21.51 13.10
CA LYS A 28 -5.89 -22.92 13.36
C LYS A 28 -5.00 -23.52 12.28
N GLU A 29 -5.35 -23.25 11.05
CA GLU A 29 -4.61 -23.75 9.89
C GLU A 29 -3.26 -23.03 9.76
N LEU A 30 -3.26 -21.70 9.87
CA LEU A 30 -2.04 -20.91 9.81
C LEU A 30 -0.99 -21.37 10.83
N VAL A 31 -1.37 -21.53 12.10
CA VAL A 31 -0.41 -21.98 13.13
C VAL A 31 0.06 -23.42 12.92
N ALA A 32 -0.79 -24.28 12.33
CA ALA A 32 -0.38 -25.62 11.95
C ALA A 32 0.64 -25.61 10.81
N THR A 33 0.42 -24.77 9.79
CA THR A 33 1.38 -24.54 8.68
C THR A 33 2.73 -24.03 9.21
N CYS A 34 2.72 -23.10 10.16
CA CYS A 34 3.93 -22.54 10.74
C CYS A 34 4.58 -23.40 11.83
N GLY A 35 3.97 -24.52 12.27
CA GLY A 35 4.48 -25.34 13.36
C GLY A 35 4.49 -24.63 14.74
N VAL A 36 3.58 -23.68 14.96
CA VAL A 36 3.44 -22.95 16.23
C VAL A 36 2.06 -23.17 16.85
N ASN A 37 1.85 -22.71 18.08
CA ASN A 37 0.55 -22.79 18.73
C ASN A 37 -0.26 -21.47 18.58
N ARG A 38 -1.58 -21.54 18.86
CA ARG A 38 -2.47 -20.37 18.79
C ARG A 38 -2.08 -19.24 19.71
N GLN A 39 -1.54 -19.55 20.90
CA GLN A 39 -1.10 -18.54 21.86
C GLN A 39 0.04 -17.71 21.28
N THR A 40 0.97 -18.34 20.56
CA THR A 40 2.05 -17.66 19.83
C THR A 40 1.50 -16.68 18.78
N PHE A 41 0.45 -17.07 18.06
CA PHE A 41 -0.23 -16.18 17.12
C PHE A 41 -0.82 -14.95 17.84
N TYR A 42 -1.68 -15.16 18.84
CA TYR A 42 -2.38 -14.08 19.56
C TYR A 42 -1.44 -13.21 20.42
N TYR A 43 -0.25 -13.66 20.72
CA TYR A 43 0.79 -12.82 21.32
C TYR A 43 1.33 -11.78 20.33
N ASN A 44 1.30 -12.04 19.04
CA ASN A 44 1.89 -11.20 18.00
C ASN A 44 0.84 -10.40 17.20
N PHE A 45 -0.38 -10.92 17.02
CA PHE A 45 -1.44 -10.35 16.21
C PHE A 45 -2.81 -10.66 16.81
N GLN A 46 -3.74 -9.70 16.73
CA GLN A 46 -5.12 -9.86 17.22
C GLN A 46 -5.92 -10.82 16.31
N ASP A 47 -5.71 -10.71 15.00
CA ASP A 47 -6.37 -11.51 13.98
C ASP A 47 -5.51 -11.66 12.71
N ILE A 48 -6.04 -12.37 11.72
CA ILE A 48 -5.35 -12.60 10.43
C ILE A 48 -5.24 -11.30 9.63
N TYR A 49 -6.16 -10.35 9.81
CA TYR A 49 -6.13 -9.08 9.07
C TYR A 49 -5.01 -8.18 9.57
N GLU A 50 -4.74 -8.14 10.88
CA GLU A 50 -3.57 -7.44 11.43
C GLU A 50 -2.25 -8.04 10.93
N LEU A 51 -2.18 -9.37 10.82
CA LEU A 51 -1.03 -10.03 10.21
C LEU A 51 -0.89 -9.65 8.72
N LEU A 52 -1.98 -9.63 7.98
CA LEU A 52 -1.97 -9.22 6.57
C LEU A 52 -1.49 -7.76 6.42
N GLU A 53 -2.01 -6.85 7.23
CA GLU A 53 -1.56 -5.45 7.28
C GLU A 53 -0.05 -5.36 7.54
N TRP A 54 0.43 -6.10 8.52
CA TRP A 54 1.86 -6.15 8.82
C TRP A 54 2.70 -6.64 7.62
N ILE A 55 2.24 -7.67 6.90
CA ILE A 55 2.90 -8.18 5.69
C ILE A 55 3.04 -7.08 4.65
N PHE A 56 1.96 -6.38 4.35
CA PHE A 56 1.98 -5.34 3.32
C PHE A 56 2.84 -4.14 3.72
N VAL A 57 2.83 -3.74 4.99
CA VAL A 57 3.71 -2.68 5.49
C VAL A 57 5.19 -3.06 5.35
N GLU A 58 5.56 -4.30 5.69
CA GLU A 58 6.94 -4.77 5.55
C GLU A 58 7.36 -4.91 4.08
N GLU A 59 6.48 -5.42 3.20
CA GLU A 59 6.73 -5.46 1.76
C GLU A 59 6.88 -4.05 1.17
N GLY A 60 6.04 -3.11 1.57
CA GLY A 60 6.18 -1.71 1.16
C GLY A 60 7.51 -1.09 1.58
N LYS A 61 7.99 -1.38 2.79
CA LYS A 61 9.31 -0.94 3.23
C LYS A 61 10.43 -1.57 2.38
N ARG A 62 10.29 -2.87 2.05
CA ARG A 62 11.25 -3.58 1.20
C ARG A 62 11.31 -2.94 -0.19
N VAL A 63 10.17 -2.77 -0.85
CA VAL A 63 10.08 -2.20 -2.19
C VAL A 63 10.62 -0.77 -2.21
N ARG A 64 10.26 0.08 -1.24
CA ARG A 64 10.83 1.43 -1.12
C ARG A 64 12.35 1.42 -1.01
N LYS A 65 12.91 0.51 -0.21
CA LYS A 65 14.36 0.39 -0.07
C LYS A 65 15.02 -0.05 -1.37
N GLU A 66 14.44 -1.03 -2.08
CA GLU A 66 14.94 -1.54 -3.35
C GLU A 66 14.85 -0.52 -4.49
N THR A 67 13.87 0.37 -4.43
CA THR A 67 13.66 1.41 -5.43
C THR A 67 14.30 2.77 -5.05
N ALA A 68 14.91 2.89 -3.88
CA ALA A 68 15.49 4.14 -3.37
C ALA A 68 16.58 4.74 -4.29
N GLU A 69 17.28 3.92 -5.08
CA GLU A 69 18.30 4.37 -6.03
C GLU A 69 17.71 4.97 -7.32
N LYS A 70 16.41 4.84 -7.55
CA LYS A 70 15.73 5.44 -8.70
C LYS A 70 15.74 6.97 -8.57
N LYS A 71 16.08 7.66 -9.67
CA LYS A 71 16.33 9.11 -9.66
C LYS A 71 15.10 9.96 -9.38
N ASN A 72 13.93 9.47 -9.74
CA ASN A 72 12.66 10.18 -9.56
C ASN A 72 11.58 9.23 -9.07
N TRP A 73 10.50 9.79 -8.54
CA TRP A 73 9.40 9.01 -7.99
C TRP A 73 8.59 8.28 -9.08
N GLN A 74 8.58 8.77 -10.33
CA GLN A 74 7.93 8.12 -11.46
C GLN A 74 8.58 6.76 -11.75
N ASP A 75 9.91 6.72 -11.83
CA ASP A 75 10.65 5.47 -12.01
C ASP A 75 10.46 4.52 -10.81
N ARG A 76 10.33 5.08 -9.61
CA ARG A 76 10.00 4.28 -8.41
C ARG A 76 8.61 3.67 -8.50
N LEU A 77 7.60 4.45 -8.91
CA LEU A 77 6.24 3.97 -9.07
C LEU A 77 6.14 2.86 -10.13
N HIS A 78 6.77 3.05 -11.29
CA HIS A 78 6.82 1.99 -12.30
C HIS A 78 7.45 0.70 -11.76
N ALA A 79 8.55 0.80 -11.03
CA ALA A 79 9.19 -0.36 -10.41
C ALA A 79 8.30 -1.04 -9.35
N VAL A 80 7.50 -0.28 -8.60
CA VAL A 80 6.50 -0.81 -7.67
C VAL A 80 5.40 -1.57 -8.43
N ILE A 81 4.88 -1.00 -9.51
CA ILE A 81 3.85 -1.62 -10.34
C ILE A 81 4.37 -2.93 -10.96
N ASP A 82 5.57 -2.92 -11.49
CA ASP A 82 6.21 -4.12 -12.05
C ASP A 82 6.38 -5.20 -10.98
N GLU A 83 6.77 -4.83 -9.77
CA GLU A 83 6.92 -5.77 -8.66
C GLU A 83 5.56 -6.37 -8.24
N LEU A 84 4.52 -5.55 -8.14
CA LEU A 84 3.17 -6.00 -7.78
C LEU A 84 2.56 -6.91 -8.85
N ASN A 85 2.96 -6.74 -10.13
CA ASN A 85 2.49 -7.55 -11.25
C ASN A 85 3.20 -8.88 -11.43
N LYS A 86 4.28 -9.17 -10.71
CA LYS A 86 4.85 -10.51 -10.71
C LYS A 86 3.77 -11.52 -10.31
N GLU A 87 3.71 -12.64 -11.01
CA GLU A 87 2.62 -13.63 -10.89
C GLU A 87 2.33 -14.03 -9.43
N ASP A 88 3.38 -14.27 -8.64
CA ASP A 88 3.24 -14.65 -7.24
C ASP A 88 2.65 -13.53 -6.38
N ASN A 89 3.11 -12.28 -6.57
CA ASN A 89 2.59 -11.11 -5.86
C ASN A 89 1.15 -10.80 -6.27
N ARG A 90 0.86 -10.84 -7.57
CA ARG A 90 -0.49 -10.62 -8.11
C ARG A 90 -1.49 -11.59 -7.51
N ARG A 91 -1.17 -12.89 -7.50
CA ARG A 91 -2.04 -13.92 -6.92
C ARG A 91 -2.29 -13.71 -5.43
N LEU A 92 -1.24 -13.40 -4.68
CA LEU A 92 -1.32 -13.08 -3.26
C LEU A 92 -2.23 -11.88 -3.00
N ILE A 93 -2.04 -10.79 -3.74
CA ILE A 93 -2.84 -9.57 -3.62
C ILE A 93 -4.32 -9.86 -3.93
N LEU A 94 -4.61 -10.51 -5.05
CA LEU A 94 -5.99 -10.83 -5.44
C LEU A 94 -6.67 -11.71 -4.38
N ASN A 95 -6.02 -12.76 -3.90
CA ASN A 95 -6.58 -13.65 -2.87
C ASN A 95 -6.72 -12.97 -1.50
N ALA A 96 -5.85 -12.01 -1.19
CA ALA A 96 -5.98 -11.21 0.02
C ALA A 96 -7.16 -10.25 -0.06
N PHE A 97 -7.28 -9.49 -1.13
CA PHE A 97 -8.26 -8.41 -1.25
C PHE A 97 -9.67 -8.84 -1.62
N TYR A 98 -9.87 -9.96 -2.29
CA TYR A 98 -11.22 -10.47 -2.64
C TYR A 98 -12.13 -10.71 -1.43
N SER A 99 -11.56 -10.86 -0.25
CA SER A 99 -12.26 -11.24 0.98
C SER A 99 -12.19 -10.18 2.09
N VAL A 100 -11.53 -9.04 1.83
CA VAL A 100 -11.31 -8.01 2.85
C VAL A 100 -12.45 -6.99 2.83
N ASN A 101 -12.94 -6.61 4.01
CA ASN A 101 -13.95 -5.57 4.15
C ASN A 101 -13.37 -4.21 3.65
N PRO A 102 -14.14 -3.41 2.89
CA PRO A 102 -13.70 -2.10 2.40
C PRO A 102 -13.07 -1.19 3.45
N MET A 103 -13.58 -1.16 4.68
CA MET A 103 -13.00 -0.37 5.77
C MET A 103 -11.59 -0.83 6.20
N GLN A 104 -11.31 -2.12 6.10
CA GLN A 104 -9.98 -2.67 6.42
C GLN A 104 -8.99 -2.36 5.30
N ILE A 105 -9.47 -2.40 4.05
CA ILE A 105 -8.69 -2.00 2.88
C ILE A 105 -8.29 -0.53 2.99
N ASP A 106 -9.23 0.35 3.30
CA ASP A 106 -9.00 1.80 3.42
C ASP A 106 -7.89 2.10 4.44
N ARG A 107 -7.99 1.56 5.65
CA ARG A 107 -6.96 1.72 6.69
C ARG A 107 -5.59 1.24 6.24
N PHE A 108 -5.56 0.09 5.60
CA PHE A 108 -4.33 -0.50 5.07
C PHE A 108 -3.72 0.40 3.98
N MET A 109 -4.53 0.85 3.02
CA MET A 109 -4.08 1.69 1.92
C MET A 109 -3.52 3.02 2.41
N GLN A 110 -4.18 3.67 3.38
CA GLN A 110 -3.67 4.89 3.99
C GLN A 110 -2.30 4.67 4.64
N SER A 111 -2.10 3.59 5.38
CA SER A 111 -0.81 3.30 6.00
C SER A 111 0.30 2.98 4.99
N TYR A 112 -0.08 2.44 3.82
CA TYR A 112 0.86 2.05 2.77
C TYR A 112 1.25 3.24 1.86
N PHE A 113 0.26 4.02 1.40
CA PHE A 113 0.50 5.10 0.43
C PHE A 113 0.95 6.40 1.07
N ARG A 114 0.44 6.73 2.26
CA ARG A 114 0.75 8.00 2.92
C ARG A 114 2.24 8.38 2.91
N PRO A 115 3.20 7.50 3.28
CA PRO A 115 4.61 7.88 3.26
C PRO A 115 5.15 8.21 1.86
N ALA A 116 4.62 7.56 0.81
CA ALA A 116 5.00 7.85 -0.56
C ALA A 116 4.40 9.18 -1.04
N VAL A 117 3.15 9.46 -0.70
CA VAL A 117 2.48 10.73 -1.00
C VAL A 117 3.19 11.89 -0.30
N GLU A 118 3.55 11.75 0.97
CA GLU A 118 4.31 12.75 1.73
C GLU A 118 5.67 13.06 1.08
N GLU A 119 6.38 12.04 0.62
CA GLU A 119 7.66 12.21 -0.07
C GLU A 119 7.47 12.98 -1.39
N ILE A 120 6.48 12.59 -2.21
CA ILE A 120 6.16 13.25 -3.47
C ILE A 120 5.78 14.72 -3.24
N LEU A 121 4.85 14.98 -2.30
CA LEU A 121 4.43 16.34 -2.01
C LEU A 121 5.58 17.20 -1.51
N THR A 122 6.46 16.67 -0.65
CA THR A 122 7.62 17.39 -0.17
C THR A 122 8.54 17.83 -1.31
N GLU A 123 8.71 16.99 -2.35
CA GLU A 123 9.51 17.32 -3.52
C GLU A 123 8.86 18.46 -4.36
N TYR A 124 7.53 18.43 -4.56
CA TYR A 124 6.85 19.33 -5.48
C TYR A 124 6.33 20.65 -4.87
N ILE A 125 6.20 20.73 -3.55
CA ILE A 125 5.70 21.93 -2.86
C ILE A 125 6.72 22.58 -1.92
N GLN A 126 7.99 22.19 -1.99
CA GLN A 126 9.06 22.66 -1.09
C GLN A 126 9.19 24.19 -1.06
N ASP A 127 8.84 24.88 -2.16
CA ASP A 127 8.93 26.33 -2.28
C ASP A 127 7.66 27.08 -1.82
N VAL A 128 6.64 26.35 -1.36
CA VAL A 128 5.37 26.92 -0.91
C VAL A 128 5.21 26.68 0.59
N ASP A 129 5.29 27.77 1.36
CA ASP A 129 5.03 27.75 2.78
C ASP A 129 3.50 27.71 3.03
N ILE A 130 2.98 26.54 3.37
CA ILE A 130 1.57 26.27 3.73
C ILE A 130 1.49 25.75 5.16
N SER A 131 0.33 25.95 5.80
CA SER A 131 0.08 25.41 7.13
C SER A 131 0.14 23.88 7.14
N GLU A 132 0.41 23.30 8.31
CA GLU A 132 0.38 21.85 8.49
C GLU A 132 -1.02 21.29 8.21
N GLU A 133 -2.09 22.02 8.53
CA GLU A 133 -3.46 21.65 8.22
C GLU A 133 -3.70 21.50 6.71
N ASN A 134 -3.22 22.45 5.91
CA ASN A 134 -3.32 22.40 4.46
C ASN A 134 -2.42 21.33 3.84
N ARG A 135 -1.24 21.10 4.42
CA ARG A 135 -0.38 19.98 4.04
C ARG A 135 -1.07 18.64 4.25
N GLU A 136 -1.63 18.43 5.42
CA GLU A 136 -2.43 17.24 5.76
C GLU A 136 -3.67 17.08 4.85
N PHE A 137 -4.32 18.18 4.49
CA PHE A 137 -5.43 18.16 3.52
C PHE A 137 -4.95 17.66 2.14
N MET A 138 -3.84 18.16 1.64
CA MET A 138 -3.27 17.72 0.36
C MET A 138 -2.89 16.23 0.40
N ILE A 139 -2.26 15.77 1.47
CA ILE A 139 -1.92 14.35 1.64
C ILE A 139 -3.18 13.50 1.55
N ARG A 140 -4.23 13.81 2.30
CA ARG A 140 -5.50 13.07 2.25
C ARG A 140 -6.15 13.08 0.85
N MET A 141 -6.09 14.21 0.16
CA MET A 141 -6.62 14.33 -1.20
C MET A 141 -5.90 13.39 -2.18
N TYR A 142 -4.57 13.35 -2.12
CA TYR A 142 -3.78 12.48 -2.99
C TYR A 142 -3.87 11.01 -2.59
N ASP A 143 -3.96 10.69 -1.29
CA ASP A 143 -4.20 9.33 -0.82
C ASP A 143 -5.50 8.75 -1.42
N LEU A 144 -6.59 9.54 -1.45
CA LEU A 144 -7.86 9.12 -2.05
C LEU A 144 -7.71 8.74 -3.53
N PHE A 145 -6.92 9.50 -4.30
CA PHE A 145 -6.64 9.17 -5.70
C PHE A 145 -5.93 7.83 -5.86
N TRP A 146 -4.87 7.62 -5.09
CA TRP A 146 -4.08 6.40 -5.17
C TRP A 146 -4.86 5.17 -4.71
N VAL A 147 -5.65 5.32 -3.65
CA VAL A 147 -6.50 4.24 -3.13
C VAL A 147 -7.54 3.83 -4.18
N ASP A 148 -8.27 4.79 -4.78
CA ASP A 148 -9.28 4.49 -5.81
C ASP A 148 -8.63 3.82 -7.04
N LEU A 149 -7.51 4.34 -7.51
CA LEU A 149 -6.79 3.77 -8.65
C LEU A 149 -6.36 2.32 -8.40
N LEU A 150 -5.75 2.05 -7.24
CA LEU A 150 -5.30 0.71 -6.88
C LEU A 150 -6.50 -0.24 -6.70
N MET A 151 -7.57 0.23 -6.08
CA MET A 151 -8.77 -0.59 -5.88
C MET A 151 -9.40 -0.99 -7.21
N ARG A 152 -9.50 -0.08 -8.17
CA ARG A 152 -9.95 -0.38 -9.53
C ARG A 152 -9.06 -1.42 -10.19
N TRP A 153 -7.75 -1.23 -10.10
CA TRP A 153 -6.80 -2.17 -10.69
C TRP A 153 -6.92 -3.58 -10.09
N ILE A 154 -7.06 -3.70 -8.77
CA ILE A 154 -7.30 -4.99 -8.13
C ILE A 154 -8.64 -5.60 -8.59
N GLN A 155 -9.71 -4.79 -8.70
CA GLN A 155 -11.04 -5.24 -9.12
C GLN A 155 -11.07 -5.72 -10.57
N THR A 156 -10.24 -5.16 -11.44
CA THR A 156 -10.08 -5.60 -12.85
C THR A 156 -9.09 -6.77 -12.98
N GLY A 157 -8.65 -7.36 -11.88
CA GLY A 157 -7.73 -8.49 -11.88
C GLY A 157 -6.26 -8.10 -12.10
N MET A 158 -5.92 -6.83 -11.84
CA MET A 158 -4.58 -6.29 -11.98
C MET A 158 -4.05 -6.34 -13.43
N GLU A 159 -4.92 -6.07 -14.42
CA GLU A 159 -4.52 -5.98 -15.83
C GLU A 159 -3.71 -4.70 -16.07
N ILE A 160 -2.49 -4.84 -16.59
CA ILE A 160 -1.54 -3.72 -16.78
C ILE A 160 -2.08 -2.69 -17.79
N SER A 161 -2.72 -3.16 -18.88
CA SER A 161 -3.16 -2.30 -19.99
C SER A 161 -4.18 -1.24 -19.58
N GLU A 162 -5.01 -1.52 -18.56
CA GLU A 162 -6.02 -0.57 -18.10
C GLU A 162 -5.42 0.51 -17.17
N MET A 163 -4.36 0.17 -16.45
CA MET A 163 -3.78 1.03 -15.43
C MET A 163 -2.71 1.99 -15.97
N THR A 164 -1.91 1.57 -16.97
CA THR A 164 -0.72 2.32 -17.41
C THR A 164 -1.07 3.71 -17.94
N GLY A 165 -2.12 3.81 -18.76
CA GLY A 165 -2.53 5.09 -19.35
C GLY A 165 -3.12 6.08 -18.32
N ASP A 166 -3.81 5.58 -17.30
CA ASP A 166 -4.39 6.43 -16.26
C ASP A 166 -3.33 6.86 -15.24
N ILE A 167 -2.38 5.98 -14.91
CA ILE A 167 -1.24 6.34 -14.07
C ILE A 167 -0.44 7.49 -14.68
N GLU A 168 -0.07 7.40 -15.96
CA GLU A 168 0.69 8.46 -16.61
C GLU A 168 -0.04 9.81 -16.59
N LYS A 169 -1.36 9.82 -16.84
CA LYS A 169 -2.18 11.03 -16.74
C LYS A 169 -2.26 11.58 -15.33
N ILE A 170 -2.50 10.71 -14.35
CA ILE A 170 -2.55 11.10 -12.93
C ILE A 170 -1.22 11.67 -12.49
N MET A 171 -0.12 11.01 -12.84
CA MET A 171 1.23 11.50 -12.57
C MET A 171 1.47 12.88 -13.15
N TYR A 172 1.12 13.07 -14.41
CA TYR A 172 1.27 14.36 -15.09
C TYR A 172 0.45 15.46 -14.42
N VAL A 173 -0.82 15.18 -14.09
CA VAL A 173 -1.72 16.12 -13.42
C VAL A 173 -1.23 16.42 -12.01
N MET A 174 -0.86 15.42 -11.23
CA MET A 174 -0.39 15.61 -9.85
C MET A 174 0.86 16.46 -9.79
N THR A 175 1.87 16.14 -10.61
CA THR A 175 3.13 16.90 -10.61
C THR A 175 2.95 18.33 -11.12
N GLY A 176 2.13 18.50 -12.18
CA GLY A 176 1.87 19.82 -12.76
C GLY A 176 0.97 20.72 -11.92
N SER A 177 0.11 20.16 -11.05
CA SER A 177 -0.86 20.94 -10.27
C SER A 177 -0.51 21.13 -8.80
N SER A 178 0.39 20.34 -8.22
CA SER A 178 0.68 20.33 -6.78
C SER A 178 1.06 21.72 -6.25
N GLN A 179 1.94 22.42 -6.94
CA GLN A 179 2.38 23.75 -6.55
C GLN A 179 1.24 24.78 -6.64
N TYR A 180 0.42 24.71 -7.68
CA TYR A 180 -0.75 25.58 -7.85
C TYR A 180 -1.82 25.34 -6.77
N ILE A 181 -2.08 24.08 -6.43
CA ILE A 181 -3.00 23.71 -5.35
C ILE A 181 -2.48 24.25 -4.01
N ALA A 182 -1.20 24.07 -3.71
CA ALA A 182 -0.59 24.59 -2.49
C ALA A 182 -0.70 26.12 -2.40
N GLN A 183 -0.43 26.84 -3.49
CA GLN A 183 -0.60 28.30 -3.56
C GLN A 183 -2.05 28.73 -3.35
N SER A 184 -3.00 28.00 -3.93
CA SER A 184 -4.45 28.25 -3.77
C SER A 184 -4.91 28.04 -2.32
N LEU A 185 -4.41 27.01 -1.65
CA LEU A 185 -4.68 26.76 -0.24
C LEU A 185 -4.08 27.84 0.66
N LYS A 186 -2.86 28.28 0.36
CA LYS A 186 -2.23 29.41 1.07
C LYS A 186 -3.04 30.71 0.93
N ALA A 187 -3.60 30.97 -0.25
CA ALA A 187 -4.45 32.12 -0.47
C ALA A 187 -5.81 32.01 0.28
N PHE A 188 -6.29 30.80 0.55
CA PHE A 188 -7.49 30.53 1.32
C PHE A 188 -7.32 30.79 2.82
N GLU A 189 -6.08 30.72 3.35
CA GLU A 189 -5.73 31.01 4.76
C GLU A 189 -5.74 32.51 5.10
N ASN A 190 -5.64 33.41 4.10
CA ASN A 190 -5.56 34.86 4.26
C ASN A 190 -6.92 35.51 4.03
#